data_996527250fa35645a02b49994232871c
#
_entry.id   996527250fa35645a02b49994232871c
#
_cell.length_a   1.000
_cell.length_b   1.000
_cell.length_c   1.000
_cell.angle_alpha   90.00
_cell.angle_beta   90.00
_cell.angle_gamma   90.00
#
_symmetry.space_group_name_H-M   'P 1'
#
loop_
_entity.id
_entity.type
_entity.pdbx_description
1 polymer ?
#
loop_
_entity_poly.entity_id
_entity_poly.type
_entity_poly.pdbx_seq_one_letter_code
_entity_poly.pdbx_strand_id
1 'polypeptide(L)'
;MVYESIELAAKAALVAAYLCGHQDYECGSVLYQGPEGYSFSAPVTDRKPFGVEIPQLSEPPPAGLKIVGDAHNHICNTHNKMFAAYFSPADGMVNQGFNVIGYMLDECTGNLHEFDPDEWPREVMVVHFTSGRELELPIGHIVGWIDLRRVE
;
A
#
# COMPACT_ATOMS: atom_id res chain seq x y z
N MET A 1 -14.53 -9.17 -9.60
CA MET A 1 -15.13 -9.41 -8.28
C MET A 1 -15.27 -8.10 -7.54
N VAL A 2 -16.34 -7.93 -6.80
CA VAL A 2 -16.65 -6.70 -6.05
C VAL A 2 -16.70 -7.01 -4.56
N TYR A 3 -16.23 -6.07 -3.75
CA TYR A 3 -16.16 -6.19 -2.30
C TYR A 3 -17.05 -5.14 -1.64
N GLU A 4 -17.56 -5.45 -0.46
CA GLU A 4 -18.49 -4.56 0.27
C GLU A 4 -17.81 -3.30 0.83
N SER A 5 -16.51 -3.38 1.11
CA SER A 5 -15.75 -2.26 1.66
C SER A 5 -14.40 -2.10 0.98
N ILE A 6 -13.85 -0.89 1.08
CA ILE A 6 -12.51 -0.60 0.56
C ILE A 6 -11.45 -1.46 1.27
N GLU A 7 -11.61 -1.72 2.57
CA GLU A 7 -10.67 -2.54 3.32
C GLU A 7 -10.64 -4.00 2.83
N LEU A 8 -11.81 -4.57 2.51
CA LEU A 8 -11.89 -5.92 1.95
C LEU A 8 -11.24 -5.98 0.56
N ALA A 9 -11.48 -4.98 -0.28
CA ALA A 9 -10.84 -4.88 -1.59
C ALA A 9 -9.32 -4.73 -1.44
N ALA A 10 -8.87 -3.89 -0.51
CA ALA A 10 -7.45 -3.70 -0.22
C ALA A 10 -6.79 -4.99 0.26
N LYS A 11 -7.45 -5.72 1.16
CA LYS A 11 -6.95 -7.01 1.63
C LYS A 11 -6.75 -8.00 0.49
N ALA A 12 -7.72 -8.12 -0.40
CA ALA A 12 -7.62 -8.99 -1.57
C ALA A 12 -6.52 -8.52 -2.53
N ALA A 13 -6.40 -7.20 -2.75
CA ALA A 13 -5.34 -6.62 -3.57
C ALA A 13 -3.95 -6.90 -2.98
N LEU A 14 -3.81 -6.84 -1.66
CA LEU A 14 -2.54 -7.10 -0.97
C LEU A 14 -2.15 -8.57 -1.00
N VAL A 15 -3.11 -9.49 -0.95
CA VAL A 15 -2.85 -10.91 -1.21
C VAL A 15 -2.33 -11.10 -2.64
N ALA A 16 -2.96 -10.46 -3.62
CA ALA A 16 -2.51 -10.52 -5.00
C ALA A 16 -1.11 -9.91 -5.18
N ALA A 17 -0.82 -8.81 -4.48
CA ALA A 17 0.51 -8.18 -4.49
C ALA A 17 1.57 -9.10 -3.89
N TYR A 18 1.27 -9.75 -2.78
CA TYR A 18 2.16 -10.72 -2.15
C TYR A 18 2.53 -11.87 -3.11
N LEU A 19 1.53 -12.42 -3.78
CA LEU A 19 1.73 -13.49 -4.76
C LEU A 19 2.51 -12.99 -5.99
N CYS A 20 2.21 -11.79 -6.46
CA CYS A 20 2.91 -11.15 -7.58
C CYS A 20 4.40 -10.96 -7.28
N GLY A 21 4.72 -10.51 -6.08
CA GLY A 21 6.09 -10.15 -5.70
C GLY A 21 7.00 -11.33 -5.36
N HIS A 22 6.45 -12.51 -5.06
CA HIS A 22 7.19 -13.69 -4.65
C HIS A 22 8.20 -13.43 -3.52
N GLN A 23 7.88 -12.47 -2.61
CA GLN A 23 8.73 -12.01 -1.53
C GLN A 23 10.01 -11.28 -1.98
N ASP A 24 10.14 -11.00 -3.27
CA ASP A 24 11.32 -10.34 -3.85
C ASP A 24 11.03 -8.92 -4.33
N TYR A 25 9.77 -8.63 -4.68
CA TYR A 25 9.41 -7.36 -5.33
C TYR A 25 8.20 -6.72 -4.69
N GLU A 26 8.17 -5.37 -4.74
CA GLU A 26 6.94 -4.64 -4.50
C GLU A 26 6.02 -4.72 -5.72
N CYS A 27 4.77 -5.01 -5.47
CA CYS A 27 3.68 -4.97 -6.44
C CYS A 27 2.58 -4.07 -5.92
N GLY A 28 1.82 -3.47 -6.82
CA GLY A 28 0.77 -2.55 -6.41
C GLY A 28 -0.44 -2.57 -7.32
N SER A 29 -1.56 -2.17 -6.75
CA SER A 29 -2.86 -2.08 -7.43
C SER A 29 -3.55 -0.77 -7.09
N VAL A 30 -4.42 -0.31 -7.97
CA VAL A 30 -5.36 0.78 -7.70
C VAL A 30 -6.66 0.19 -7.16
N LEU A 31 -7.25 0.88 -6.20
CA LEU A 31 -8.56 0.54 -5.66
C LEU A 31 -9.63 1.43 -6.29
N TYR A 32 -10.71 0.81 -6.72
CA TYR A 32 -11.83 1.46 -7.37
C TYR A 32 -13.10 1.35 -6.55
N GLN A 33 -13.96 2.36 -6.66
CA GLN A 33 -15.33 2.33 -6.17
C GLN A 33 -16.30 2.47 -7.34
N GLY A 34 -17.29 1.60 -7.38
CA GLY A 34 -18.40 1.65 -8.33
C GLY A 34 -19.74 1.51 -7.65
N PRO A 35 -20.84 1.49 -8.41
CA PRO A 35 -22.19 1.40 -7.83
C PRO A 35 -22.45 0.09 -7.09
N GLU A 36 -21.72 -0.98 -7.40
CA GLU A 36 -21.89 -2.29 -6.78
C GLU A 36 -20.93 -2.55 -5.62
N GLY A 37 -19.92 -1.70 -5.43
CA GLY A 37 -18.94 -1.86 -4.38
C GLY A 37 -17.52 -1.52 -4.83
N TYR A 38 -16.53 -2.16 -4.22
CA TYR A 38 -15.12 -1.89 -4.40
C TYR A 38 -14.42 -3.01 -5.17
N SER A 39 -13.43 -2.64 -5.94
CA SER A 39 -12.60 -3.58 -6.71
C SER A 39 -11.17 -3.07 -6.80
N PHE A 40 -10.29 -3.82 -7.45
CA PHE A 40 -8.90 -3.41 -7.65
C PHE A 40 -8.37 -3.84 -9.01
N SER A 41 -7.37 -3.12 -9.50
CA SER A 41 -6.66 -3.47 -10.72
C SER A 41 -5.74 -4.66 -10.52
N ALA A 42 -5.41 -5.37 -11.58
CA ALA A 42 -4.39 -6.41 -11.51
C ALA A 42 -3.08 -5.81 -11.00
N PRO A 43 -2.33 -6.49 -10.11
CA PRO A 43 -1.10 -5.95 -9.57
C PRO A 43 -0.05 -5.75 -10.66
N VAL A 44 0.69 -4.66 -10.55
CA VAL A 44 1.82 -4.32 -11.41
C VAL A 44 3.10 -4.29 -10.59
N THR A 45 4.24 -4.50 -11.23
CA THR A 45 5.54 -4.45 -10.57
C THR A 45 6.61 -3.89 -11.49
N ASP A 46 7.55 -3.18 -10.91
CA ASP A 46 8.78 -2.73 -11.58
C ASP A 46 9.93 -3.71 -11.39
N ARG A 47 9.65 -4.85 -10.72
CA ARG A 47 10.62 -5.86 -10.33
C ARG A 47 11.74 -5.29 -9.45
N LYS A 48 11.36 -4.39 -8.55
CA LYS A 48 12.25 -3.78 -7.57
C LYS A 48 11.80 -4.15 -6.16
N PRO A 49 12.74 -4.34 -5.23
CA PRO A 49 12.40 -4.69 -3.86
C PRO A 49 11.84 -3.50 -3.05
N PHE A 50 12.09 -2.26 -3.46
CA PHE A 50 11.78 -1.07 -2.68
C PHE A 50 11.12 0.01 -3.53
N GLY A 51 10.06 -0.30 -4.20
CA GLY A 51 9.27 0.67 -4.91
C GLY A 51 8.47 0.06 -6.05
N VAL A 52 7.35 0.67 -6.31
CA VAL A 52 6.50 0.34 -7.45
C VAL A 52 5.76 1.60 -7.91
N GLU A 53 5.79 1.85 -9.21
CA GLU A 53 4.90 2.81 -9.84
C GLU A 53 3.64 2.09 -10.29
N ILE A 54 2.48 2.69 -9.99
CA ILE A 54 1.19 2.17 -10.39
C ILE A 54 0.62 3.12 -11.45
N PRO A 55 0.81 2.83 -12.76
CA PRO A 55 0.40 3.75 -13.83
C PRO A 55 -1.09 4.07 -13.80
N GLN A 56 -1.92 3.13 -13.35
CA GLN A 56 -3.37 3.27 -13.28
C GLN A 56 -3.83 4.43 -12.38
N LEU A 57 -2.99 4.89 -11.44
CA LEU A 57 -3.30 6.09 -10.63
C LEU A 57 -3.40 7.35 -11.48
N SER A 58 -2.66 7.43 -12.58
CA SER A 58 -2.63 8.58 -13.49
C SER A 58 -3.50 8.38 -14.73
N GLU A 59 -4.11 7.21 -14.90
CA GLU A 59 -4.95 6.87 -16.03
C GLU A 59 -6.42 7.09 -15.69
N PRO A 60 -7.27 7.38 -16.68
CA PRO A 60 -8.71 7.40 -16.47
C PRO A 60 -9.18 6.03 -15.95
N PRO A 61 -10.01 5.99 -14.90
CA PRO A 61 -10.54 4.71 -14.42
C PRO A 61 -11.45 4.05 -15.44
N PRO A 62 -11.67 2.74 -15.33
CA PRO A 62 -12.71 2.07 -16.13
C PRO A 62 -14.06 2.75 -15.99
N ALA A 63 -14.90 2.64 -17.03
CA ALA A 63 -16.21 3.31 -17.05
C ALA A 63 -17.05 2.95 -15.83
N GLY A 64 -17.63 3.96 -15.18
CA GLY A 64 -18.46 3.79 -13.98
C GLY A 64 -17.71 3.61 -12.69
N LEU A 65 -16.37 3.61 -12.71
CA LEU A 65 -15.52 3.47 -11.53
C LEU A 65 -14.81 4.77 -11.19
N LYS A 66 -14.49 4.92 -9.91
CA LYS A 66 -13.72 6.03 -9.36
C LYS A 66 -12.50 5.48 -8.63
N ILE A 67 -11.35 6.11 -8.79
CA ILE A 67 -10.14 5.78 -8.02
C ILE A 67 -10.31 6.29 -6.60
N VAL A 68 -10.16 5.40 -5.61
CA VAL A 68 -10.32 5.75 -4.20
C VAL A 68 -9.11 5.38 -3.34
N GLY A 69 -8.19 4.58 -3.85
CA GLY A 69 -7.03 4.16 -3.09
C GLY A 69 -5.98 3.46 -3.94
N ASP A 70 -4.90 3.11 -3.28
CA ASP A 70 -3.88 2.21 -3.80
C ASP A 70 -3.49 1.20 -2.73
N ALA A 71 -2.88 0.11 -3.17
CA ALA A 71 -2.42 -0.95 -2.27
C ALA A 71 -1.11 -1.52 -2.80
N HIS A 72 -0.11 -1.65 -1.93
CA HIS A 72 1.17 -2.27 -2.27
C HIS A 72 1.75 -3.01 -1.07
N ASN A 73 2.63 -3.97 -1.34
CA ASN A 73 3.33 -4.71 -0.30
C ASN A 73 4.71 -4.10 -0.02
N HIS A 74 5.13 -4.21 1.23
CA HIS A 74 6.53 -3.98 1.63
C HIS A 74 7.16 -5.33 1.94
N ILE A 75 8.19 -5.70 1.19
CA ILE A 75 8.86 -6.98 1.38
C ILE A 75 9.63 -7.01 2.70
N CYS A 76 9.71 -8.20 3.29
CA CYS A 76 10.48 -8.41 4.51
C CYS A 76 11.86 -8.95 4.18
N ASN A 77 12.89 -8.14 4.40
CA ASN A 77 14.26 -8.61 4.33
C ASN A 77 15.09 -8.02 5.49
N THR A 78 16.29 -8.54 5.69
CA THR A 78 17.14 -8.18 6.83
C THR A 78 17.57 -6.71 6.84
N HIS A 79 17.62 -6.07 5.66
CA HIS A 79 18.01 -4.67 5.54
C HIS A 79 16.82 -3.70 5.65
N ASN A 80 15.60 -4.21 5.59
CA ASN A 80 14.40 -3.38 5.45
C ASN A 80 13.37 -3.56 6.57
N LYS A 81 13.63 -4.40 7.57
CA LYS A 81 12.64 -4.74 8.61
C LYS A 81 12.03 -3.52 9.30
N MET A 82 12.86 -2.51 9.58
CA MET A 82 12.40 -1.30 10.26
C MET A 82 11.41 -0.50 9.41
N PHE A 83 11.59 -0.50 8.09
CA PHE A 83 10.77 0.30 7.17
C PHE A 83 9.58 -0.47 6.59
N ALA A 84 9.55 -1.80 6.73
CA ALA A 84 8.46 -2.61 6.20
C ALA A 84 7.10 -2.28 6.84
N ALA A 85 7.09 -1.79 8.07
CA ALA A 85 5.89 -1.43 8.82
C ALA A 85 5.42 0.02 8.60
N TYR A 86 6.11 0.81 7.77
CA TYR A 86 5.81 2.23 7.59
C TYR A 86 5.67 2.58 6.11
N PHE A 87 4.78 3.53 5.83
CA PHE A 87 4.73 4.14 4.51
C PHE A 87 6.00 4.95 4.30
N SER A 88 6.58 4.88 3.11
CA SER A 88 7.70 5.75 2.77
C SER A 88 7.21 7.19 2.57
N PRO A 89 8.09 8.21 2.65
CA PRO A 89 7.69 9.57 2.28
C PRO A 89 7.12 9.64 0.86
N ALA A 90 7.66 8.87 -0.08
CA ALA A 90 7.14 8.78 -1.44
C ALA A 90 5.71 8.23 -1.47
N ASP A 91 5.41 7.19 -0.68
CA ASP A 91 4.06 6.64 -0.57
C ASP A 91 3.07 7.72 -0.08
N GLY A 92 3.43 8.44 0.98
CA GLY A 92 2.60 9.52 1.51
C GLY A 92 2.38 10.65 0.50
N MET A 93 3.41 11.01 -0.25
CA MET A 93 3.30 12.04 -1.31
C MET A 93 2.36 11.59 -2.43
N VAL A 94 2.40 10.34 -2.83
CA VAL A 94 1.48 9.78 -3.83
C VAL A 94 0.05 9.85 -3.33
N ASN A 95 -0.21 9.38 -2.11
CA ASN A 95 -1.55 9.40 -1.54
C ASN A 95 -2.09 10.83 -1.40
N GLN A 96 -1.27 11.79 -0.96
CA GLN A 96 -1.66 13.20 -0.90
C GLN A 96 -1.89 13.80 -2.28
N GLY A 97 -1.00 13.52 -3.23
CA GLY A 97 -1.07 14.10 -4.58
C GLY A 97 -2.31 13.65 -5.35
N PHE A 98 -2.74 12.41 -5.20
CA PHE A 98 -3.95 11.89 -5.83
C PHE A 98 -5.18 11.97 -4.92
N ASN A 99 -5.01 12.36 -3.65
CA ASN A 99 -6.06 12.38 -2.63
C ASN A 99 -6.78 11.03 -2.50
N VAL A 100 -6.01 9.98 -2.33
CA VAL A 100 -6.48 8.60 -2.21
C VAL A 100 -5.92 7.94 -0.96
N ILE A 101 -6.65 6.97 -0.41
CA ILE A 101 -6.23 6.21 0.75
C ILE A 101 -5.16 5.20 0.32
N GLY A 102 -4.08 5.10 1.08
CA GLY A 102 -3.04 4.10 0.87
C GLY A 102 -3.20 2.90 1.78
N TYR A 103 -3.01 1.70 1.22
CA TYR A 103 -2.95 0.46 1.98
C TYR A 103 -1.62 -0.22 1.72
N MET A 104 -1.06 -0.80 2.76
CA MET A 104 0.24 -1.47 2.70
C MET A 104 0.19 -2.77 3.48
N LEU A 105 0.81 -3.80 2.91
CA LEU A 105 1.07 -5.06 3.59
C LEU A 105 2.51 -5.07 4.09
N ASP A 106 2.68 -5.21 5.39
CA ASP A 106 3.99 -5.53 6.00
C ASP A 106 4.22 -7.04 5.92
N GLU A 107 5.09 -7.47 5.04
CA GLU A 107 5.38 -8.92 4.86
C GLU A 107 6.19 -9.51 6.01
N CYS A 108 6.72 -8.69 6.91
CA CYS A 108 7.38 -9.19 8.12
C CYS A 108 6.39 -9.69 9.17
N THR A 109 5.21 -9.08 9.23
CA THR A 109 4.20 -9.36 10.26
C THR A 109 2.88 -9.88 9.71
N GLY A 110 2.57 -9.57 8.46
CA GLY A 110 1.25 -9.82 7.88
C GLY A 110 0.24 -8.70 8.17
N ASN A 111 0.66 -7.62 8.83
CA ASN A 111 -0.23 -6.51 9.15
C ASN A 111 -0.60 -5.70 7.91
N LEU A 112 -1.87 -5.29 7.86
CA LEU A 112 -2.37 -4.34 6.88
C LEU A 112 -2.40 -2.95 7.52
N HIS A 113 -1.76 -2.00 6.87
CA HIS A 113 -1.74 -0.60 7.30
C HIS A 113 -2.56 0.25 6.35
N GLU A 114 -3.31 1.20 6.92
CA GLU A 114 -4.07 2.20 6.18
C GLU A 114 -3.49 3.58 6.44
N PHE A 115 -3.29 4.36 5.39
CA PHE A 115 -2.88 5.76 5.48
C PHE A 115 -3.92 6.64 4.81
N ASP A 116 -4.55 7.51 5.61
CA ASP A 116 -5.46 8.53 5.10
C ASP A 116 -4.67 9.84 4.94
N PRO A 117 -4.58 10.40 3.73
CA PRO A 117 -3.83 11.63 3.50
C PRO A 117 -4.37 12.83 4.29
N ASP A 118 -5.65 12.82 4.68
CA ASP A 118 -6.24 13.87 5.51
C ASP A 118 -5.70 13.87 6.94
N GLU A 119 -5.11 12.78 7.39
CA GLU A 119 -4.47 12.65 8.70
C GLU A 119 -2.99 13.01 8.70
N TRP A 120 -2.41 13.22 7.52
CA TRP A 120 -1.02 13.66 7.38
C TRP A 120 -0.88 15.14 7.78
N PRO A 121 0.17 15.58 8.53
CA PRO A 121 1.32 14.81 9.05
C PRO A 121 1.17 14.35 10.51
N ARG A 122 -0.04 14.24 11.04
CA ARG A 122 -0.28 14.01 12.48
C ARG A 122 0.29 12.71 13.02
N GLU A 123 0.35 11.68 12.18
CA GLU A 123 0.83 10.36 12.57
C GLU A 123 2.09 10.02 11.80
N VAL A 124 3.23 10.49 12.32
CA VAL A 124 4.54 10.23 11.73
C VAL A 124 5.50 9.68 12.78
N MET A 125 6.41 8.83 12.32
CA MET A 125 7.59 8.46 13.08
C MET A 125 8.76 9.27 12.55
N VAL A 126 9.54 9.88 13.44
CA VAL A 126 10.74 10.62 13.06
C VAL A 126 11.96 9.72 13.26
N VAL A 127 12.70 9.50 12.18
CA VAL A 127 13.96 8.75 12.21
C VAL A 127 15.11 9.74 12.19
N HIS A 128 15.97 9.66 13.20
CA HIS A 128 17.16 10.50 13.31
C HIS A 128 18.38 9.74 12.80
N PHE A 129 19.12 10.36 11.90
CA PHE A 129 20.39 9.83 11.40
C PHE A 129 21.56 10.50 12.11
N THR A 130 22.68 9.79 12.21
CA THR A 130 23.91 10.34 12.82
C THR A 130 24.46 11.57 12.09
N SER A 131 24.11 11.74 10.82
CA SER A 131 24.43 12.92 10.02
C SER A 131 23.67 14.19 10.42
N GLY A 132 22.69 14.09 11.35
CA GLY A 132 21.80 15.18 11.73
C GLY A 132 20.54 15.27 10.86
N ARG A 133 20.40 14.42 9.84
CA ARG A 133 19.18 14.35 9.02
C ARG A 133 18.06 13.70 9.81
N GLU A 134 16.82 14.13 9.49
CA GLU A 134 15.59 13.53 9.99
C GLU A 134 14.75 13.06 8.82
N LEU A 135 14.06 11.95 9.01
CA LEU A 135 13.10 11.40 8.04
C LEU A 135 11.78 11.18 8.76
N GLU A 136 10.71 11.73 8.23
CA GLU A 136 9.35 11.49 8.71
C GLU A 136 8.71 10.38 7.90
N LEU A 137 8.25 9.34 8.61
CA LEU A 137 7.57 8.19 7.99
C LEU A 137 6.12 8.15 8.45
N PRO A 138 5.15 8.16 7.54
CA PRO A 138 3.75 7.99 7.93
C PRO A 138 3.53 6.63 8.59
N ILE A 139 2.87 6.62 9.74
CA ILE A 139 2.59 5.39 10.48
C ILE A 139 1.32 4.73 9.95
N GLY A 140 0.25 5.52 9.78
CA GLY A 140 -1.05 5.00 9.45
C GLY A 140 -1.65 4.16 10.59
N HIS A 141 -2.71 3.43 10.28
CA HIS A 141 -3.40 2.55 11.23
C HIS A 141 -3.32 1.10 10.78
N ILE A 142 -3.16 0.17 11.71
CA ILE A 142 -3.29 -1.25 11.43
C ILE A 142 -4.78 -1.58 11.39
N VAL A 143 -5.27 -2.01 10.23
CA VAL A 143 -6.70 -2.27 10.00
C VAL A 143 -7.01 -3.75 9.78
N GLY A 144 -6.00 -4.60 9.76
CA GLY A 144 -6.20 -6.03 9.56
C GLY A 144 -4.90 -6.81 9.59
N TRP A 145 -5.03 -8.09 9.30
CA TRP A 145 -3.92 -9.03 9.31
C TRP A 145 -4.17 -10.16 8.32
N ILE A 146 -3.11 -10.62 7.66
CA ILE A 146 -3.12 -11.76 6.74
C ILE A 146 -2.13 -12.80 7.26
N ASP A 147 -2.58 -14.05 7.38
CA ASP A 147 -1.67 -15.15 7.65
C ASP A 147 -0.94 -15.54 6.37
N LEU A 148 0.24 -14.98 6.17
CA LEU A 148 1.04 -15.18 4.96
C LEU A 148 1.47 -16.64 4.76
N ARG A 149 1.49 -17.43 5.83
CA ARG A 149 1.81 -18.87 5.74
C ARG A 149 0.75 -19.67 5.01
N ARG A 150 -0.47 -19.12 4.90
CA ARG A 150 -1.62 -19.76 4.25
C ARG A 150 -1.94 -19.17 2.87
N VAL A 151 -1.17 -18.22 2.41
CA VAL A 151 -1.34 -17.61 1.08
C VAL A 151 -0.53 -18.43 0.08
N GLU A 152 -1.22 -18.95 -0.93
CA GLU A 152 -0.61 -19.75 -2.00
C GLU A 152 -0.62 -19.00 -3.32
#